data_302f1aaefd5d591ca6f4ae160dac91f9
#
_entry.id   302f1aaefd5d591ca6f4ae160dac91f9
#
_cell.length_a   1.000
_cell.length_b   1.000
_cell.length_c   1.000
_cell.angle_alpha   90.00
_cell.angle_beta   90.00
_cell.angle_gamma   90.00
#
_symmetry.space_group_name_H-M   'P 1'
#
loop_
_entity.id
_entity.type
_entity.pdbx_description
1 polymer ?
#
loop_
_entity_poly.entity_id
_entity_poly.type
_entity_poly.pdbx_seq_one_letter_code
_entity_poly.pdbx_strand_id
1 'polypeptide(L)'
;PPVPLFLPRSAIAYYTHYLKGESSPVMKNSQNTVFVQVISRPARRLIIKRGKAATHYFEYCEEVGCDVWGVLSSIKEAIYEPIGMWLPENMITPGTSEYAQGVEVPADYAGPVPEGMEIIDLAPCHMMVFQTPPYNDEEMGSVIGFLQKSIDTYDPKVYGYTWDDQAAPRYQLIPLPERGYIEARPVRSCR
;
A
#
# COMPACT_ATOMS: atom_id res chain seq x y z
N PRO A 1 -17.14 16.57 -3.44
CA PRO A 1 -16.49 15.77 -4.48
C PRO A 1 -17.23 14.45 -4.62
N PRO A 2 -17.39 13.91 -5.84
CA PRO A 2 -18.07 12.67 -6.03
C PRO A 2 -17.29 11.52 -5.37
N VAL A 3 -18.01 10.71 -4.61
CA VAL A 3 -17.45 9.51 -3.97
C VAL A 3 -17.17 8.47 -5.06
N PRO A 4 -15.99 7.84 -5.11
CA PRO A 4 -15.67 6.86 -6.14
C PRO A 4 -16.59 5.64 -6.11
N LEU A 5 -17.12 5.25 -7.25
CA LEU A 5 -18.09 4.15 -7.40
C LEU A 5 -17.51 2.75 -7.12
N PHE A 6 -16.21 2.62 -6.85
CA PHE A 6 -15.53 1.33 -6.68
C PHE A 6 -14.94 1.09 -5.27
N LEU A 7 -15.17 2.00 -4.34
CA LEU A 7 -14.79 1.74 -2.95
C LEU A 7 -15.91 0.97 -2.24
N PRO A 8 -15.58 -0.01 -1.40
CA PRO A 8 -16.55 -0.62 -0.50
C PRO A 8 -17.21 0.48 0.35
N ARG A 9 -18.48 0.29 0.73
CA ARG A 9 -19.24 1.29 1.52
C ARG A 9 -18.51 1.76 2.79
N SER A 10 -17.70 0.89 3.35
CA SER A 10 -16.82 1.13 4.49
C SER A 10 -15.71 2.14 4.21
N ALA A 11 -15.09 2.09 3.03
CA ALA A 11 -14.08 3.08 2.65
C ALA A 11 -14.70 4.48 2.50
N ILE A 12 -15.95 4.54 2.05
CA ILE A 12 -16.74 5.79 1.98
C ILE A 12 -17.02 6.33 3.38
N ALA A 13 -17.40 5.47 4.33
CA ALA A 13 -17.65 5.84 5.72
C ALA A 13 -16.38 6.34 6.41
N TYR A 14 -15.23 5.67 6.19
CA TYR A 14 -13.93 6.09 6.68
C TYR A 14 -13.53 7.47 6.14
N TYR A 15 -13.71 7.70 4.84
CA TYR A 15 -13.47 9.00 4.20
C TYR A 15 -14.29 10.11 4.85
N THR A 16 -15.57 9.85 5.15
CA THR A 16 -16.45 10.82 5.80
C THR A 16 -16.00 11.16 7.23
N HIS A 17 -15.53 10.17 8.00
CA HIS A 17 -14.97 10.37 9.35
C HIS A 17 -13.64 11.11 9.32
N TYR A 18 -12.75 10.76 8.38
CA TYR A 18 -11.45 11.42 8.20
C TYR A 18 -11.63 12.92 7.89
N LEU A 19 -12.55 13.27 6.96
CA LEU A 19 -12.84 14.67 6.63
C LEU A 19 -13.43 15.47 7.79
N LYS A 20 -14.08 14.81 8.76
CA LYS A 20 -14.65 15.45 9.94
C LYS A 20 -13.68 15.62 11.10
N GLY A 21 -12.46 15.07 11.01
CA GLY A 21 -11.49 15.08 12.11
C GLY A 21 -11.95 14.30 13.36
N GLU A 22 -12.90 13.37 13.19
CA GLU A 22 -13.40 12.55 14.29
C GLU A 22 -12.38 11.45 14.60
N SER A 23 -12.13 11.19 15.89
CA SER A 23 -11.26 10.10 16.32
C SER A 23 -11.83 8.76 15.86
N SER A 24 -10.97 7.89 15.30
CA SER A 24 -11.36 6.54 14.87
C SER A 24 -12.06 5.81 16.01
N PRO A 25 -13.16 5.07 15.72
CA PRO A 25 -13.88 4.33 16.74
C PRO A 25 -12.95 3.29 17.41
N VAL A 26 -13.02 3.21 18.73
CA VAL A 26 -12.26 2.23 19.51
C VAL A 26 -12.74 0.83 19.12
N MET A 27 -11.81 -0.04 18.72
CA MET A 27 -12.09 -1.45 18.41
C MET A 27 -12.82 -2.12 19.57
N LYS A 28 -14.03 -2.60 19.33
CA LYS A 28 -14.91 -3.17 20.38
C LYS A 28 -14.57 -4.62 20.76
N ASN A 29 -13.72 -5.31 20.00
CA ASN A 29 -13.25 -6.65 20.37
C ASN A 29 -11.87 -6.91 19.79
N SER A 30 -10.95 -6.98 20.68
CA SER A 30 -9.53 -7.21 20.57
C SER A 30 -9.14 -8.40 19.70
N GLN A 31 -8.93 -8.15 18.44
CA GLN A 31 -7.93 -8.94 17.76
C GLN A 31 -6.68 -8.07 17.58
N ASN A 32 -6.02 -7.72 18.68
CA ASN A 32 -4.69 -7.08 18.70
C ASN A 32 -3.61 -8.06 18.18
N THR A 33 -3.94 -8.76 17.10
CA THR A 33 -3.09 -9.77 16.49
C THR A 33 -2.61 -9.25 15.14
N VAL A 34 -1.30 -9.35 14.92
CA VAL A 34 -0.70 -9.09 13.61
C VAL A 34 0.11 -10.32 13.22
N PHE A 35 -0.20 -10.87 12.07
CA PHE A 35 0.63 -11.90 11.44
C PHE A 35 1.80 -11.24 10.74
N VAL A 36 3.01 -11.76 10.98
CA VAL A 36 4.24 -11.23 10.39
C VAL A 36 4.97 -12.34 9.67
N GLN A 37 5.36 -12.08 8.42
CA GLN A 37 6.18 -13.00 7.65
C GLN A 37 7.18 -12.23 6.78
N VAL A 38 8.30 -12.87 6.44
CA VAL A 38 9.25 -12.32 5.49
C VAL A 38 9.17 -13.11 4.19
N ILE A 39 9.02 -12.40 3.08
CA ILE A 39 8.99 -12.96 1.74
C ILE A 39 10.15 -12.42 0.91
N SER A 40 10.70 -13.28 0.02
CA SER A 40 11.67 -12.85 -0.99
C SER A 40 10.93 -12.41 -2.24
N ARG A 41 11.29 -11.25 -2.76
CA ARG A 41 10.76 -10.73 -4.01
C ARG A 41 11.86 -10.77 -5.08
N PRO A 42 11.63 -11.42 -6.24
CA PRO A 42 12.58 -11.38 -7.35
C PRO A 42 12.66 -9.97 -7.97
N ALA A 43 13.58 -9.79 -8.92
CA ALA A 43 13.57 -8.63 -9.80
C ALA A 43 12.21 -8.54 -10.52
N ARG A 44 11.68 -7.34 -10.62
CA ARG A 44 10.38 -7.06 -11.22
C ARG A 44 10.30 -5.61 -11.69
N ARG A 45 9.28 -5.27 -12.42
CA ARG A 45 9.01 -3.89 -12.83
C ARG A 45 7.74 -3.40 -12.15
N LEU A 46 7.64 -2.11 -11.96
CA LEU A 46 6.48 -1.45 -11.37
C LEU A 46 5.94 -0.41 -12.35
N ILE A 47 4.70 -0.61 -12.82
CA ILE A 47 3.96 0.41 -13.56
C ILE A 47 3.28 1.29 -12.52
N ILE A 48 3.53 2.60 -12.56
CA ILE A 48 3.20 3.53 -11.47
C ILE A 48 2.58 4.81 -12.01
N LYS A 49 1.59 5.33 -11.29
CA LYS A 49 1.05 6.68 -11.44
C LYS A 49 1.41 7.50 -10.21
N ARG A 50 2.20 8.57 -10.40
CA ARG A 50 2.57 9.47 -9.31
C ARG A 50 1.51 10.53 -9.09
N GLY A 51 1.35 10.99 -7.85
CA GLY A 51 0.65 12.20 -7.50
C GLY A 51 1.58 13.42 -7.51
N LYS A 52 1.13 14.54 -6.96
CA LYS A 52 1.88 15.82 -6.89
C LYS A 52 2.48 16.07 -5.51
N ALA A 53 1.68 15.93 -4.44
CA ALA A 53 2.07 16.19 -3.06
C ALA A 53 1.44 15.20 -2.06
N ALA A 54 0.65 14.24 -2.53
CA ALA A 54 -0.08 13.30 -1.70
C ALA A 54 0.85 12.47 -0.79
N THR A 55 0.48 12.35 0.47
CA THR A 55 1.16 11.52 1.47
C THR A 55 0.38 10.25 1.80
N HIS A 56 -0.88 10.15 1.36
CA HIS A 56 -1.75 9.00 1.56
C HIS A 56 -2.83 8.90 0.48
N TYR A 57 -3.58 7.79 0.52
CA TYR A 57 -4.56 7.42 -0.48
C TYR A 57 -5.59 8.50 -0.82
N PHE A 58 -6.17 9.19 0.18
CA PHE A 58 -7.26 10.13 -0.07
C PHE A 58 -6.77 11.40 -0.77
N GLU A 59 -5.65 11.98 -0.31
CA GLU A 59 -5.00 13.11 -0.97
C GLU A 59 -4.65 12.75 -2.42
N TYR A 60 -4.14 11.54 -2.63
CA TYR A 60 -3.80 11.04 -3.96
C TYR A 60 -5.03 10.97 -4.88
N CYS A 61 -6.16 10.46 -4.39
CA CYS A 61 -7.40 10.42 -5.17
C CYS A 61 -7.92 11.84 -5.52
N GLU A 62 -7.72 12.82 -4.65
CA GLU A 62 -8.07 14.21 -4.94
C GLU A 62 -7.19 14.80 -6.05
N GLU A 63 -5.90 14.46 -6.08
CA GLU A 63 -4.95 14.97 -7.07
C GLU A 63 -5.05 14.31 -8.44
N VAL A 64 -5.22 13.00 -8.47
CA VAL A 64 -5.03 12.16 -9.67
C VAL A 64 -6.34 11.57 -10.18
N GLY A 65 -7.35 11.46 -9.31
CA GLY A 65 -8.61 10.77 -9.59
C GLY A 65 -8.58 9.30 -9.19
N CYS A 66 -9.77 8.71 -9.09
CA CYS A 66 -9.93 7.34 -8.60
C CYS A 66 -9.92 6.28 -9.72
N ASP A 67 -9.81 6.68 -10.99
CA ASP A 67 -9.82 5.78 -12.14
C ASP A 67 -8.51 4.99 -12.30
N VAL A 68 -7.44 5.44 -11.65
CA VAL A 68 -6.10 4.82 -11.70
C VAL A 68 -6.15 3.35 -11.34
N TRP A 69 -6.92 3.00 -10.29
CA TRP A 69 -7.04 1.61 -9.84
C TRP A 69 -7.64 0.69 -10.91
N GLY A 70 -8.67 1.16 -11.63
CA GLY A 70 -9.28 0.43 -12.74
C GLY A 70 -8.31 0.21 -13.90
N VAL A 71 -7.52 1.22 -14.25
CA VAL A 71 -6.49 1.11 -15.31
C VAL A 71 -5.43 0.09 -14.90
N LEU A 72 -4.89 0.18 -13.67
CA LEU A 72 -3.88 -0.77 -13.18
C LEU A 72 -4.40 -2.20 -13.12
N SER A 73 -5.67 -2.40 -12.70
CA SER A 73 -6.32 -3.71 -12.66
C SER A 73 -6.56 -4.33 -14.04
N SER A 74 -6.51 -3.55 -15.11
CA SER A 74 -6.68 -4.04 -16.49
C SER A 74 -5.40 -4.63 -17.08
N ILE A 75 -4.26 -4.48 -16.43
CA ILE A 75 -2.95 -5.01 -16.88
C ILE A 75 -2.92 -6.51 -16.62
N LYS A 76 -2.99 -7.30 -17.69
CA LYS A 76 -3.14 -8.77 -17.62
C LYS A 76 -1.91 -9.48 -17.05
N GLU A 77 -0.74 -8.93 -17.29
CA GLU A 77 0.55 -9.47 -16.85
C GLU A 77 0.90 -9.07 -15.40
N ALA A 78 -0.02 -8.42 -14.71
CA ALA A 78 0.15 -8.07 -13.31
C ALA A 78 0.44 -9.32 -12.46
N ILE A 79 1.45 -9.24 -11.60
CA ILE A 79 1.84 -10.36 -10.73
C ILE A 79 0.77 -10.60 -9.66
N TYR A 80 0.10 -9.53 -9.21
CA TYR A 80 -1.03 -9.57 -8.28
C TYR A 80 -1.83 -8.23 -8.38
N GLU A 81 -2.71 -7.97 -7.44
CA GLU A 81 -3.54 -6.76 -7.43
C GLU A 81 -2.73 -5.45 -7.40
N PRO A 82 -3.29 -4.31 -7.86
CA PRO A 82 -2.69 -3.01 -7.67
C PRO A 82 -2.40 -2.70 -6.20
N ILE A 83 -1.38 -1.89 -5.97
CA ILE A 83 -0.91 -1.49 -4.64
C ILE A 83 -0.91 0.03 -4.50
N GLY A 84 -1.27 0.51 -3.31
CA GLY A 84 -0.92 1.84 -2.85
C GLY A 84 0.46 1.78 -2.19
N MET A 85 1.30 2.77 -2.39
CA MET A 85 2.67 2.69 -1.90
C MET A 85 3.23 4.04 -1.46
N TRP A 86 4.18 3.97 -0.54
CA TRP A 86 5.05 5.07 -0.17
C TRP A 86 6.42 4.82 -0.78
N LEU A 87 6.81 5.74 -1.67
CA LEU A 87 8.07 5.65 -2.39
C LEU A 87 9.23 6.07 -1.47
N PRO A 88 10.35 5.36 -1.47
CA PRO A 88 11.54 5.82 -0.81
C PRO A 88 12.11 7.06 -1.52
N GLU A 89 12.88 7.87 -0.79
CA GLU A 89 13.42 9.14 -1.28
C GLU A 89 14.16 9.01 -2.62
N ASN A 90 14.93 7.94 -2.80
CA ASN A 90 15.67 7.65 -4.04
C ASN A 90 14.78 7.28 -5.24
N MET A 91 13.48 7.05 -5.03
CA MET A 91 12.49 6.76 -6.09
C MET A 91 11.49 7.92 -6.30
N ILE A 92 11.55 8.98 -5.50
CA ILE A 92 10.70 10.16 -5.67
C ILE A 92 11.30 11.04 -6.77
N THR A 93 10.51 11.31 -7.81
CA THR A 93 10.88 12.29 -8.84
C THR A 93 10.61 13.71 -8.30
N PRO A 94 11.51 14.68 -8.45
CA PRO A 94 11.26 16.05 -8.02
C PRO A 94 9.94 16.61 -8.55
N GLY A 95 9.12 17.16 -7.65
CA GLY A 95 7.79 17.70 -7.99
C GLY A 95 6.68 16.65 -8.01
N THR A 96 6.95 15.44 -7.53
CA THR A 96 5.94 14.40 -7.36
C THR A 96 5.78 13.99 -5.90
N SER A 97 4.68 13.31 -5.60
CA SER A 97 4.33 12.87 -4.26
C SER A 97 5.15 11.67 -3.77
N GLU A 98 5.23 11.52 -2.46
CA GLU A 98 5.69 10.30 -1.81
C GLU A 98 4.72 9.14 -2.05
N TYR A 99 3.41 9.39 -1.96
CA TYR A 99 2.40 8.36 -2.19
C TYR A 99 2.09 8.20 -3.68
N ALA A 100 1.99 6.95 -4.13
CA ALA A 100 1.65 6.59 -5.50
C ALA A 100 0.80 5.32 -5.54
N GLN A 101 0.18 5.06 -6.68
CA GLN A 101 -0.45 3.76 -6.96
C GLN A 101 0.24 3.10 -8.15
N GLY A 102 0.31 1.77 -8.12
CA GLY A 102 0.95 1.01 -9.17
C GLY A 102 0.60 -0.46 -9.15
N VAL A 103 1.16 -1.19 -10.11
CA VAL A 103 1.06 -2.64 -10.21
C VAL A 103 2.39 -3.23 -10.60
N GLU A 104 2.77 -4.34 -9.95
CA GLU A 104 3.99 -5.04 -10.31
C GLU A 104 3.75 -6.00 -11.47
N VAL A 105 4.72 -6.03 -12.38
CA VAL A 105 4.77 -6.90 -13.55
C VAL A 105 6.11 -7.64 -13.60
N PRO A 106 6.25 -8.74 -14.36
CA PRO A 106 7.52 -9.45 -14.51
C PRO A 106 8.67 -8.53 -14.95
N ALA A 107 9.91 -8.90 -14.61
CA ALA A 107 11.09 -8.12 -14.95
C ALA A 107 11.32 -7.96 -16.46
N ASP A 108 10.86 -8.91 -17.25
CA ASP A 108 10.92 -8.94 -18.71
C ASP A 108 9.68 -8.35 -19.39
N TYR A 109 8.78 -7.71 -18.63
CA TYR A 109 7.58 -7.09 -19.18
C TYR A 109 7.93 -6.10 -20.30
N ALA A 110 7.36 -6.31 -21.47
CA ALA A 110 7.51 -5.48 -22.66
C ALA A 110 6.15 -4.97 -23.21
N GLY A 111 5.10 -5.11 -22.42
CA GLY A 111 3.76 -4.64 -22.76
C GLY A 111 3.63 -3.12 -22.70
N PRO A 112 2.47 -2.58 -23.07
CA PRO A 112 2.22 -1.15 -23.09
C PRO A 112 2.16 -0.58 -21.66
N VAL A 113 2.73 0.62 -21.49
CA VAL A 113 2.55 1.41 -20.27
C VAL A 113 1.38 2.39 -20.52
N PRO A 114 0.34 2.40 -19.69
CA PRO A 114 -0.79 3.31 -19.89
C PRO A 114 -0.37 4.78 -19.90
N GLU A 115 -1.12 5.61 -20.61
CA GLU A 115 -0.84 7.04 -20.75
C GLU A 115 -0.73 7.73 -19.37
N GLY A 116 0.30 8.55 -19.21
CA GLY A 116 0.57 9.29 -17.98
C GLY A 116 1.03 8.42 -16.82
N MET A 117 1.39 7.15 -17.05
CA MET A 117 2.10 6.28 -16.15
C MET A 117 3.54 6.08 -16.60
N GLU A 118 4.37 5.59 -15.72
CA GLU A 118 5.76 5.22 -16.01
C GLU A 118 6.05 3.81 -15.52
N ILE A 119 7.15 3.24 -15.96
CA ILE A 119 7.62 1.95 -15.50
C ILE A 119 9.01 2.11 -14.89
N ILE A 120 9.21 1.52 -13.70
CA ILE A 120 10.49 1.52 -13.00
C ILE A 120 10.92 0.10 -12.67
N ASP A 121 12.23 -0.14 -12.63
CA ASP A 121 12.78 -1.43 -12.28
C ASP A 121 12.94 -1.53 -10.76
N LEU A 122 12.53 -2.67 -10.19
CA LEU A 122 12.74 -3.02 -8.79
C LEU A 122 13.72 -4.19 -8.69
N ALA A 123 14.81 -3.98 -7.98
CA ALA A 123 15.78 -5.04 -7.67
C ALA A 123 15.17 -6.13 -6.77
N PRO A 124 15.76 -7.34 -6.73
CA PRO A 124 15.40 -8.34 -5.75
C PRO A 124 15.51 -7.79 -4.32
N CYS A 125 14.54 -8.08 -3.47
CA CYS A 125 14.54 -7.64 -2.09
C CYS A 125 13.79 -8.61 -1.18
N HIS A 126 13.90 -8.42 0.12
CA HIS A 126 13.00 -9.05 1.10
C HIS A 126 11.96 -8.03 1.57
N MET A 127 10.74 -8.49 1.76
CA MET A 127 9.64 -7.69 2.32
C MET A 127 9.14 -8.35 3.59
N MET A 128 9.05 -7.59 4.66
CA MET A 128 8.33 -7.99 5.87
C MET A 128 6.88 -7.59 5.71
N VAL A 129 6.01 -8.58 5.67
CA VAL A 129 4.57 -8.45 5.45
C VAL A 129 3.86 -8.53 6.78
N PHE A 130 2.95 -7.61 7.03
CA PHE A 130 2.10 -7.53 8.21
C PHE A 130 0.65 -7.64 7.79
N GLN A 131 -0.11 -8.49 8.47
CA GLN A 131 -1.51 -8.73 8.17
C GLN A 131 -2.33 -8.80 9.45
N THR A 132 -3.46 -8.11 9.48
CA THR A 132 -4.46 -8.28 10.54
C THR A 132 -5.35 -9.48 10.25
N PRO A 133 -6.04 -10.05 11.25
CA PRO A 133 -7.17 -10.93 11.01
C PRO A 133 -8.28 -10.24 10.21
N PRO A 134 -9.26 -11.00 9.67
CA PRO A 134 -10.51 -10.43 9.15
C PRO A 134 -11.18 -9.50 10.18
N TYR A 135 -11.89 -8.48 9.68
CA TYR A 135 -12.52 -7.46 10.50
C TYR A 135 -13.90 -7.07 9.92
N ASN A 136 -14.71 -6.32 10.68
CA ASN A 136 -15.94 -5.77 10.17
C ASN A 136 -15.70 -4.45 9.44
N ASP A 137 -16.51 -4.14 8.45
CA ASP A 137 -16.40 -2.93 7.64
C ASP A 137 -16.29 -1.65 8.46
N GLU A 138 -17.05 -1.56 9.56
CA GLU A 138 -17.06 -0.38 10.45
C GLU A 138 -15.75 -0.20 11.21
N GLU A 139 -14.92 -1.24 11.31
CA GLU A 139 -13.66 -1.24 12.04
C GLU A 139 -12.46 -0.86 11.15
N MET A 140 -12.65 -0.70 9.82
CA MET A 140 -11.56 -0.55 8.85
C MET A 140 -10.55 0.53 9.26
N GLY A 141 -11.00 1.71 9.64
CA GLY A 141 -10.10 2.80 10.03
C GLY A 141 -9.28 2.49 11.27
N SER A 142 -9.89 1.86 12.28
CA SER A 142 -9.18 1.46 13.50
C SER A 142 -8.19 0.33 13.25
N VAL A 143 -8.54 -0.62 12.35
CA VAL A 143 -7.66 -1.73 11.95
C VAL A 143 -6.44 -1.23 11.19
N ILE A 144 -6.62 -0.32 10.23
CA ILE A 144 -5.52 0.32 9.51
C ILE A 144 -4.58 1.04 10.48
N GLY A 145 -5.13 1.90 11.33
CA GLY A 145 -4.32 2.64 12.33
C GLY A 145 -3.60 1.72 13.33
N PHE A 146 -4.25 0.64 13.74
CA PHE A 146 -3.62 -0.36 14.60
C PHE A 146 -2.44 -1.05 13.91
N LEU A 147 -2.60 -1.48 12.64
CA LEU A 147 -1.52 -2.14 11.91
C LEU A 147 -0.34 -1.20 11.68
N GLN A 148 -0.60 0.04 11.26
CA GLN A 148 0.44 1.04 11.02
C GLN A 148 1.24 1.32 12.28
N LYS A 149 0.56 1.54 13.41
CA LYS A 149 1.22 1.72 14.71
C LYS A 149 2.05 0.49 15.11
N SER A 150 1.54 -0.72 14.83
CA SER A 150 2.26 -1.96 15.10
C SER A 150 3.54 -2.07 14.29
N ILE A 151 3.51 -1.68 13.01
CA ILE A 151 4.69 -1.65 12.13
C ILE A 151 5.72 -0.62 12.61
N ASP A 152 5.27 0.57 13.00
CA ASP A 152 6.15 1.66 13.44
C ASP A 152 6.92 1.32 14.73
N THR A 153 6.33 0.48 15.57
CA THR A 153 6.95 0.04 16.83
C THR A 153 7.64 -1.32 16.76
N TYR A 154 7.57 -1.98 15.59
CA TYR A 154 8.09 -3.33 15.40
C TYR A 154 9.61 -3.34 15.25
N ASP A 155 10.30 -4.22 15.99
CA ASP A 155 11.74 -4.46 15.80
C ASP A 155 11.98 -5.67 14.88
N PRO A 156 12.39 -5.48 13.62
CA PRO A 156 12.62 -6.56 12.68
C PRO A 156 13.77 -7.50 13.07
N LYS A 157 14.64 -7.09 14.01
CA LYS A 157 15.74 -7.91 14.51
C LYS A 157 15.28 -9.20 15.19
N VAL A 158 14.05 -9.25 15.68
CA VAL A 158 13.42 -10.48 16.20
C VAL A 158 13.47 -11.62 15.17
N TYR A 159 13.39 -11.30 13.89
CA TYR A 159 13.52 -12.26 12.78
C TYR A 159 14.90 -12.25 12.11
N GLY A 160 15.87 -11.53 12.66
CA GLY A 160 17.23 -11.42 12.08
C GLY A 160 17.31 -10.48 10.89
N TYR A 161 16.43 -9.46 10.83
CA TYR A 161 16.39 -8.47 9.76
C TYR A 161 16.56 -7.05 10.32
N THR A 162 16.80 -6.10 9.44
CA THR A 162 16.71 -4.65 9.70
C THR A 162 15.94 -3.99 8.57
N TRP A 163 15.35 -2.84 8.83
CA TRP A 163 14.67 -2.05 7.78
C TRP A 163 15.63 -1.67 6.67
N ASP A 164 15.13 -1.70 5.44
CA ASP A 164 15.89 -1.33 4.23
C ASP A 164 15.02 -0.44 3.32
N ASP A 165 14.59 0.67 3.89
CA ASP A 165 13.57 1.55 3.30
C ASP A 165 13.94 2.12 1.92
N GLN A 166 15.21 2.04 1.52
CA GLN A 166 15.67 2.48 0.20
C GLN A 166 15.65 1.38 -0.87
N ALA A 167 15.41 0.11 -0.50
CA ALA A 167 15.46 -1.02 -1.42
C ALA A 167 14.22 -1.13 -2.31
N ALA A 168 13.05 -0.78 -1.80
CA ALA A 168 11.78 -0.83 -2.51
C ALA A 168 10.72 0.04 -1.80
N PRO A 169 9.59 0.37 -2.45
CA PRO A 169 8.50 1.04 -1.77
C PRO A 169 7.91 0.20 -0.61
N ARG A 170 7.53 0.85 0.49
CA ARG A 170 6.53 0.33 1.41
C ARG A 170 5.19 0.34 0.69
N TYR A 171 4.38 -0.71 0.84
CA TYR A 171 3.10 -0.76 0.15
C TYR A 171 1.97 -1.32 1.01
N GLN A 172 0.76 -1.02 0.60
CA GLN A 172 -0.49 -1.55 1.13
C GLN A 172 -1.29 -2.21 0.02
N LEU A 173 -1.99 -3.30 0.37
CA LEU A 173 -3.00 -3.91 -0.48
C LEU A 173 -4.36 -3.24 -0.23
N ILE A 174 -5.31 -3.46 -1.14
CA ILE A 174 -6.68 -2.97 -0.92
C ILE A 174 -7.22 -3.54 0.42
N PRO A 175 -7.79 -2.70 1.30
CA PRO A 175 -8.34 -3.20 2.55
C PRO A 175 -9.62 -4.00 2.28
N LEU A 176 -9.52 -5.33 2.41
CA LEU A 176 -10.62 -6.27 2.27
C LEU A 176 -10.93 -6.87 3.63
N PRO A 177 -12.12 -6.62 4.19
CA PRO A 177 -12.51 -7.08 5.53
C PRO A 177 -12.35 -8.59 5.74
N GLU A 178 -12.71 -9.41 4.76
CA GLU A 178 -12.62 -10.86 4.81
C GLU A 178 -11.19 -11.41 4.76
N ARG A 179 -10.24 -10.62 4.25
CA ARG A 179 -8.81 -10.98 4.17
C ARG A 179 -8.00 -10.41 5.33
N GLY A 180 -8.48 -9.36 5.95
CA GLY A 180 -7.69 -8.49 6.80
C GLY A 180 -6.90 -7.44 6.01
N TYR A 181 -6.36 -6.46 6.71
CA TYR A 181 -5.53 -5.40 6.13
C TYR A 181 -4.07 -5.82 6.05
N ILE A 182 -3.41 -5.51 4.94
CA ILE A 182 -2.03 -5.94 4.67
C ILE A 182 -1.19 -4.73 4.28
N GLU A 183 -0.04 -4.59 4.97
CA GLU A 183 1.07 -3.73 4.55
C GLU A 183 2.38 -4.51 4.50
N ALA A 184 3.32 -4.03 3.69
CA ALA A 184 4.66 -4.61 3.61
C ALA A 184 5.72 -3.51 3.58
N ARG A 185 6.85 -3.78 4.26
CA ARG A 185 8.00 -2.88 4.35
C ARG A 185 9.29 -3.62 4.00
N PRO A 186 10.21 -3.00 3.23
CA PRO A 186 11.46 -3.64 2.84
C PRO A 186 12.36 -3.92 4.04
N VAL A 187 13.02 -5.07 4.00
CA VAL A 187 14.00 -5.48 5.01
C VAL A 187 15.21 -6.13 4.35
N ARG A 188 16.36 -6.09 5.03
CA ARG A 188 17.57 -6.85 4.68
C ARG A 188 17.98 -7.73 5.85
N SER A 189 18.58 -8.89 5.54
CA SER A 189 19.14 -9.77 6.55
C SER A 189 20.26 -9.08 7.33
N CYS A 190 20.32 -9.31 8.64
CA CYS A 190 21.43 -8.90 9.50
C CYS A 190 22.67 -9.80 9.41
N ARG A 191 22.63 -10.86 8.56
CA ARG A 191 23.70 -11.84 8.39
C ARG A 191 24.57 -11.51 7.21
#